data_7815b3c1676210d081b4bbc8f8363142
#
_entry.id   7815b3c1676210d081b4bbc8f8363142
#
_cell.length_a   1.000
_cell.length_b   1.000
_cell.length_c   1.000
_cell.angle_alpha   90.00
_cell.angle_beta   90.00
_cell.angle_gamma   90.00
#
_symmetry.space_group_name_H-M   'P 1'
#
loop_
_entity.id
_entity.type
_entity.pdbx_description
1 polymer ?
#
loop_
_entity_poly.entity_id
_entity_poly.type
_entity_poly.pdbx_seq_one_letter_code
_entity_poly.pdbx_strand_id
1 'polypeptide(L)'
;MKWENALRDYQLYLKIERGLSKNSIDNYTLDVKKLILYLEENKMSLSPISITSDVVQQFIYELAKNANARSQSRIISGLRSFFSYLI
;
A
#
# COMPACT_ATOMS: atom_id res chain seq x y z
N MET A 1 -14.98 -4.95 -1.05
CA MET A 1 -13.93 -4.59 -2.04
C MET A 1 -12.73 -5.51 -1.84
N LYS A 2 -12.20 -6.03 -2.92
CA LYS A 2 -11.02 -6.88 -2.88
C LYS A 2 -9.76 -6.05 -3.14
N TRP A 3 -8.65 -6.44 -2.55
CA TRP A 3 -7.38 -5.74 -2.75
C TRP A 3 -6.98 -5.67 -4.22
N GLU A 4 -7.19 -6.77 -4.97
CA GLU A 4 -6.85 -6.82 -6.39
C GLU A 4 -7.60 -5.74 -7.19
N ASN A 5 -8.89 -5.60 -6.93
CA ASN A 5 -9.71 -4.60 -7.62
C ASN A 5 -9.31 -3.18 -7.23
N ALA A 6 -9.12 -2.95 -5.94
CA ALA A 6 -8.69 -1.65 -5.45
C ALA A 6 -7.33 -1.26 -6.03
N LEU A 7 -6.41 -2.21 -6.12
CA LEU A 7 -5.06 -1.96 -6.63
C LEU A 7 -5.09 -1.65 -8.13
N ARG A 8 -5.90 -2.38 -8.90
CA ARG A 8 -6.05 -2.14 -10.33
C ARG A 8 -6.63 -0.75 -10.60
N ASP A 9 -7.67 -0.38 -9.86
CA ASP A 9 -8.28 0.94 -10.00
C ASP A 9 -7.29 2.05 -9.62
N TYR A 10 -6.50 1.82 -8.59
CA TYR A 10 -5.48 2.77 -8.17
C TYR A 10 -4.41 2.95 -9.25
N GLN A 11 -3.98 1.86 -9.90
CA GLN A 11 -3.02 1.93 -11.00
C GLN A 11 -3.55 2.78 -12.15
N LEU A 12 -4.82 2.60 -12.50
CA LEU A 12 -5.45 3.41 -13.54
C LEU A 12 -5.52 4.88 -13.13
N TYR A 13 -5.85 5.16 -11.89
CA TYR A 13 -5.87 6.51 -11.36
C TYR A 13 -4.50 7.17 -11.48
N LEU A 14 -3.44 6.47 -11.08
CA LEU A 14 -2.08 7.00 -11.16
C LEU A 14 -1.66 7.28 -12.60
N LYS A 15 -2.07 6.43 -13.53
CA LYS A 15 -1.73 6.59 -14.93
C LYS A 15 -2.51 7.73 -15.58
N ILE A 16 -3.81 7.77 -15.38
CA ILE A 16 -4.70 8.68 -16.10
C ILE A 16 -4.79 10.04 -15.41
N GLU A 17 -5.07 10.06 -14.11
CA GLU A 17 -5.28 11.30 -13.35
C GLU A 17 -3.96 11.96 -12.94
N ARG A 18 -2.97 11.15 -12.54
CA ARG A 18 -1.70 11.65 -12.05
C ARG A 18 -0.62 11.67 -13.12
N GLY A 19 -0.84 11.00 -14.24
CA GLY A 19 0.11 10.97 -15.34
C GLY A 19 1.49 10.41 -14.99
N LEU A 20 1.56 9.50 -14.03
CA LEU A 20 2.83 8.93 -13.59
C LEU A 20 3.40 7.94 -14.60
N SER A 21 4.73 7.81 -14.61
CA SER A 21 5.41 6.82 -15.44
C SER A 21 5.12 5.41 -14.95
N LYS A 22 5.36 4.42 -15.81
CA LYS A 22 5.20 3.01 -15.44
C LYS A 22 6.04 2.65 -14.23
N ASN A 23 7.29 3.13 -14.17
CA ASN A 23 8.18 2.84 -13.05
C ASN A 23 7.61 3.37 -11.73
N SER A 24 7.07 4.59 -11.74
CA SER A 24 6.45 5.17 -10.55
C SER A 24 5.22 4.38 -10.13
N ILE A 25 4.37 4.00 -11.09
CA ILE A 25 3.18 3.19 -10.81
C ILE A 25 3.57 1.85 -10.21
N ASP A 26 4.58 1.19 -10.76
CA ASP A 26 5.05 -0.10 -10.25
C ASP A 26 5.56 0.03 -8.81
N ASN A 27 6.27 1.11 -8.50
CA ASN A 27 6.77 1.36 -7.14
C ASN A 27 5.65 1.54 -6.14
N TYR A 28 4.63 2.36 -6.48
CA TYR A 28 3.46 2.53 -5.61
C TYR A 28 2.70 1.23 -5.43
N THR A 29 2.59 0.44 -6.50
CA THR A 29 1.93 -0.86 -6.47
C THR A 29 2.65 -1.83 -5.53
N LEU A 30 3.99 -1.86 -5.59
CA LEU A 30 4.79 -2.72 -4.71
C LEU A 30 4.60 -2.37 -3.24
N ASP A 31 4.47 -1.10 -2.91
CA ASP A 31 4.26 -0.68 -1.53
C ASP A 31 2.95 -1.26 -0.98
N VAL A 32 1.88 -1.21 -1.76
CA VAL A 32 0.59 -1.79 -1.35
C VAL A 32 0.67 -3.31 -1.28
N LYS A 33 1.37 -3.95 -2.22
CA LYS A 33 1.54 -5.41 -2.21
C LYS A 33 2.28 -5.90 -0.97
N LYS A 34 3.23 -5.13 -0.47
CA LYS A 34 3.92 -5.48 0.78
C LYS A 34 2.97 -5.51 1.96
N LEU A 35 2.03 -4.57 2.02
CA LEU A 35 1.00 -4.57 3.06
C LEU A 35 0.08 -5.79 2.91
N ILE A 36 -0.33 -6.10 1.70
CA ILE A 36 -1.17 -7.27 1.43
C ILE A 36 -0.48 -8.55 1.90
N LEU A 37 0.79 -8.70 1.57
CA LEU A 37 1.58 -9.87 1.97
C LEU A 37 1.68 -9.98 3.49
N TYR A 38 1.89 -8.85 4.18
CA TYR A 38 1.91 -8.82 5.64
C TYR A 38 0.59 -9.34 6.22
N LEU A 39 -0.54 -8.90 5.66
CA LEU A 39 -1.85 -9.35 6.13
C LEU A 39 -2.03 -10.86 5.91
N GLU A 40 -1.58 -11.38 4.78
CA GLU A 40 -1.67 -12.81 4.49
C GLU A 40 -0.79 -13.62 5.44
N GLU A 41 0.44 -13.17 5.70
CA GLU A 41 1.35 -13.86 6.61
C GLU A 41 0.84 -13.90 8.04
N ASN A 42 0.09 -12.88 8.45
CA ASN A 42 -0.49 -12.81 9.79
C ASN A 42 -1.92 -13.32 9.83
N LYS A 43 -2.39 -13.93 8.75
CA LYS A 43 -3.73 -14.52 8.65
C LYS A 43 -4.85 -13.53 8.96
N MET A 44 -4.67 -12.28 8.53
CA MET A 44 -5.65 -11.22 8.71
C MET A 44 -6.51 -11.10 7.45
N SER A 45 -7.80 -11.37 7.59
CA SER A 45 -8.75 -11.28 6.46
C SER A 45 -9.39 -9.89 6.43
N LEU A 46 -8.58 -8.87 6.13
CA LEU A 46 -9.04 -7.49 6.07
C LEU A 46 -9.08 -7.00 4.62
N SER A 47 -10.12 -6.23 4.30
CA SER A 47 -10.24 -5.58 3.00
C SER A 47 -9.62 -4.17 3.06
N PRO A 48 -9.44 -3.50 1.90
CA PRO A 48 -8.96 -2.11 1.90
C PRO A 48 -9.85 -1.16 2.69
N ILE A 49 -11.13 -1.49 2.85
CA ILE A 49 -12.07 -0.64 3.57
C ILE A 49 -12.09 -0.99 5.06
N SER A 50 -11.94 -2.27 5.41
CA SER A 50 -12.03 -2.73 6.79
C SER A 50 -10.73 -2.63 7.58
N ILE A 51 -9.60 -2.38 6.92
CA ILE A 51 -8.32 -2.25 7.60
C ILE A 51 -8.30 -1.01 8.49
N THR A 52 -7.73 -1.14 9.69
CA THR A 52 -7.66 -0.04 10.66
C THR A 52 -6.27 0.58 10.66
N SER A 53 -6.16 1.80 11.20
CA SER A 53 -4.86 2.46 11.35
C SER A 53 -3.92 1.69 12.26
N ASP A 54 -4.46 0.98 13.26
CA ASP A 54 -3.65 0.16 14.17
C ASP A 54 -2.91 -0.94 13.42
N VAL A 55 -3.60 -1.62 12.49
CA VAL A 55 -2.98 -2.68 11.68
C VAL A 55 -1.89 -2.11 10.78
N VAL A 56 -2.14 -0.95 10.17
CA VAL A 56 -1.14 -0.28 9.33
C VAL A 56 0.09 0.10 10.15
N GLN A 57 -0.10 0.61 11.37
CA GLN A 57 1.00 0.94 12.28
C GLN A 57 1.82 -0.30 12.63
N GLN A 58 1.19 -1.42 12.92
CA GLN A 58 1.89 -2.67 13.19
C GLN A 58 2.74 -3.11 12.00
N PHE A 59 2.19 -2.96 10.80
CA PHE A 59 2.94 -3.24 9.57
C PHE A 59 4.19 -2.35 9.47
N ILE A 60 4.04 -1.06 9.78
CA ILE A 60 5.15 -0.12 9.73
C ILE A 60 6.24 -0.50 10.75
N TYR A 61 5.85 -0.92 11.95
CA TYR A 61 6.80 -1.40 12.96
C TYR A 61 7.57 -2.63 12.48
N GLU A 62 6.89 -3.57 11.82
CA GLU A 62 7.57 -4.74 11.25
C GLU A 62 8.55 -4.34 10.16
N LEU A 63 8.19 -3.38 9.32
CA LEU A 63 9.09 -2.85 8.30
C LEU A 63 10.33 -2.23 8.92
N ALA A 64 10.18 -1.53 10.03
CA ALA A 64 11.30 -0.84 10.69
C ALA A 64 12.38 -1.81 11.14
N LYS A 65 12.04 -3.06 11.40
CA LYS A 65 13.00 -4.07 11.80
C LYS A 65 13.89 -4.54 10.67
N ASN A 66 13.40 -4.48 9.42
CA ASN A 66 14.05 -5.09 8.26
C ASN A 66 14.41 -4.09 7.16
N ALA A 67 13.91 -2.88 7.21
CA ALA A 67 14.14 -1.87 6.18
C ALA A 67 14.85 -0.65 6.77
N ASN A 68 15.65 0.03 5.93
CA ASN A 68 16.28 1.27 6.36
C ASN A 68 15.26 2.41 6.40
N ALA A 69 15.64 3.56 7.00
CA ALA A 69 14.72 4.68 7.18
C ALA A 69 14.20 5.25 5.85
N ARG A 70 15.03 5.24 4.81
CA ARG A 70 14.63 5.75 3.49
C ARG A 70 13.53 4.89 2.87
N SER A 71 13.72 3.56 2.87
CA SER A 71 12.71 2.63 2.36
C SER A 71 11.41 2.70 3.14
N GLN A 72 11.52 2.81 4.46
CA GLN A 72 10.36 2.93 5.34
C GLN A 72 9.55 4.19 5.02
N SER A 73 10.21 5.35 4.89
CA SER A 73 9.53 6.59 4.55
C SER A 73 8.85 6.52 3.20
N ARG A 74 9.47 5.91 2.21
CA ARG A 74 8.90 5.76 0.88
C ARG A 74 7.64 4.90 0.92
N ILE A 75 7.68 3.79 1.63
CA ILE A 75 6.52 2.88 1.75
C ILE A 75 5.37 3.58 2.47
N ILE A 76 5.64 4.32 3.53
CA ILE A 76 4.62 5.08 4.25
C ILE A 76 3.96 6.10 3.33
N SER A 77 4.74 6.81 2.53
CA SER A 77 4.21 7.79 1.57
C SER A 77 3.32 7.11 0.53
N GLY A 78 3.74 5.95 0.02
CA GLY A 78 2.97 5.18 -0.94
C GLY A 78 1.63 4.71 -0.36
N LEU A 79 1.63 4.24 0.88
CA LEU A 79 0.41 3.81 1.55
C LEU A 79 -0.53 4.98 1.82
N ARG A 80 -0.01 6.13 2.22
CA ARG A 80 -0.83 7.33 2.39
C ARG A 80 -1.52 7.73 1.10
N SER A 81 -0.79 7.69 -0.01
CA SER A 81 -1.35 7.99 -1.32
C SER A 81 -2.48 7.03 -1.67
N PHE A 82 -2.28 5.74 -1.46
CA PHE A 82 -3.27 4.72 -1.74
C PHE A 82 -4.55 4.92 -0.91
N PHE A 83 -4.41 5.11 0.39
CA PHE A 83 -5.56 5.27 1.27
C PHE A 83 -6.28 6.61 1.05
N SER A 84 -5.55 7.67 0.69
CA SER A 84 -6.17 8.93 0.29
C SER A 84 -7.01 8.76 -0.97
N TYR A 85 -6.56 7.95 -1.91
CA TYR A 85 -7.31 7.66 -3.12
C TYR A 85 -8.62 6.92 -2.81
N LEU A 86 -8.60 5.99 -1.84
CA LEU A 86 -9.76 5.18 -1.50
C LEU A 86 -10.87 5.96 -0.77
N ILE A 87 -10.54 7.06 -0.14
CA ILE A 87 -11.52 7.88 0.61
C ILE A 87 -12.33 8.83 -0.32
#